data_e82a2c8a289ea20d7921f8b8a79ed999
#
_entry.id   e82a2c8a289ea20d7921f8b8a79ed999
#
_cell.length_a   1.000
_cell.length_b   1.000
_cell.length_c   1.000
_cell.angle_alpha   90.00
_cell.angle_beta   90.00
_cell.angle_gamma   90.00
#
_symmetry.space_group_name_H-M   'P 1'
#
loop_
_entity.id
_entity.type
_entity.pdbx_description
1 polymer ?
#
loop_
_entity_poly.entity_id
_entity_poly.type
_entity_poly.pdbx_seq_one_letter_code
_entity_poly.pdbx_strand_id
1 'polypeptide(L)'
;MMAMPLTIHSLIDHGARYHGDTEIVSVETDGTKTKTNWKGISDRSRQLGSALTKMGLFKGDRVATIAWNNARHLECYFGISCCGMVCHTINPRLFPEQLVYIINHAKDRVIFFDKTFLPIIEGIKEKLTTVDTFVLMSVRDEKAARKIPGLVFYEDFLASGDENADWVDVDENDASSLCYTSGTTGNPKGVLYSHRSTVLHSLGAALPDTLNISAREVMMPVVPMFHVNAWGIPYAAAMVGAKLVLPGPGLDGDSLTRLIDDEGVTVALGVPTIWQGLLASLDKLGSKAETLTRTVVGGSACPPSMIAEFRDKYGTEVVHAWGMTETSPLGTANALLERHAGMTEEEQAKVRESQGRPPYGVELKIVDDEGSTLPEDGAAQGNLRIRGHWVVDSYFGAEPGTTLASDGWFETGDVASIDADGFMTIRDRSKDIIKSGGEWISTVELEGIAVGHPGIVYAAAIAAKHEKWDERPVLVAVKAPGAKVSEKDLIAFFSDKVAKWQIPDTVVFVDELPRNATGKVLKNKLREAYGDVLLA
;
A
#
# COMPACT_ATOMS: atom_id res chain seq x y z
N MET A 1 -25.31 22.43 -16.52
CA MET A 1 -24.83 21.45 -15.52
C MET A 1 -24.26 22.23 -14.35
N MET A 2 -24.46 21.77 -13.11
CA MET A 2 -23.93 22.42 -11.93
C MET A 2 -22.41 22.17 -11.82
N ALA A 3 -21.65 23.21 -11.50
CA ALA A 3 -20.22 23.12 -11.23
C ALA A 3 -20.02 22.89 -9.72
N MET A 4 -20.04 21.63 -9.30
CA MET A 4 -19.74 21.25 -7.92
C MET A 4 -18.29 20.72 -7.84
N PRO A 5 -17.46 21.23 -6.92
CA PRO A 5 -16.08 20.79 -6.80
C PRO A 5 -15.98 19.38 -6.23
N LEU A 6 -15.00 18.60 -6.70
CA LEU A 6 -14.68 17.28 -6.21
C LEU A 6 -13.83 17.37 -4.94
N THR A 7 -14.46 17.49 -3.78
CA THR A 7 -13.77 17.71 -2.51
C THR A 7 -13.98 16.54 -1.53
N ILE A 8 -12.99 16.29 -0.68
CA ILE A 8 -13.05 15.18 0.30
C ILE A 8 -14.20 15.38 1.29
N HIS A 9 -14.54 16.64 1.65
CA HIS A 9 -15.66 16.87 2.56
C HIS A 9 -16.99 16.35 1.97
N SER A 10 -17.16 16.34 0.64
CA SER A 10 -18.36 15.79 0.02
C SER A 10 -18.50 14.27 0.25
N LEU A 11 -17.39 13.54 0.39
CA LEU A 11 -17.38 12.10 0.68
C LEU A 11 -17.87 11.83 2.11
N ILE A 12 -17.28 12.51 3.10
CA ILE A 12 -17.66 12.31 4.50
C ILE A 12 -19.05 12.84 4.81
N ASP A 13 -19.48 13.95 4.19
CA ASP A 13 -20.84 14.49 4.34
C ASP A 13 -21.88 13.53 3.77
N HIS A 14 -21.57 12.87 2.62
CA HIS A 14 -22.41 11.83 2.07
C HIS A 14 -22.51 10.64 3.03
N GLY A 15 -21.40 10.13 3.53
CA GLY A 15 -21.34 9.05 4.51
C GLY A 15 -22.13 9.37 5.77
N ALA A 16 -21.90 10.54 6.36
CA ALA A 16 -22.60 10.98 7.57
C ALA A 16 -24.12 11.17 7.36
N ARG A 17 -24.52 11.68 6.19
CA ARG A 17 -25.93 11.97 5.90
C ARG A 17 -26.76 10.74 5.57
N TYR A 18 -26.23 9.84 4.75
CA TYR A 18 -27.01 8.73 4.20
C TYR A 18 -26.68 7.38 4.84
N HIS A 19 -25.52 7.30 5.51
CA HIS A 19 -25.00 6.10 6.17
C HIS A 19 -24.51 6.40 7.59
N GLY A 20 -25.07 7.44 8.22
CA GLY A 20 -24.59 7.96 9.52
C GLY A 20 -24.49 6.91 10.62
N ASP A 21 -25.38 5.92 10.63
CA ASP A 21 -25.43 4.84 11.64
C ASP A 21 -24.55 3.63 11.28
N THR A 22 -23.95 3.60 10.07
CA THR A 22 -23.06 2.50 9.69
C THR A 22 -21.84 2.46 10.61
N GLU A 23 -21.63 1.33 11.24
CA GLU A 23 -20.62 1.12 12.29
C GLU A 23 -19.20 1.17 11.74
N ILE A 24 -18.31 1.73 12.53
CA ILE A 24 -16.85 1.69 12.39
C ILE A 24 -16.28 1.08 13.66
N VAL A 25 -15.65 -0.08 13.53
CA VAL A 25 -14.98 -0.80 14.63
C VAL A 25 -13.50 -0.44 14.60
N SER A 26 -12.94 -0.15 15.77
CA SER A 26 -11.53 0.21 15.91
C SER A 26 -10.89 -0.62 17.02
N VAL A 27 -9.74 -1.22 16.74
CA VAL A 27 -8.90 -1.85 17.76
C VAL A 27 -7.87 -0.83 18.24
N GLU A 28 -7.92 -0.49 19.50
CA GLU A 28 -7.03 0.47 20.13
C GLU A 28 -5.63 -0.13 20.40
N THR A 29 -4.67 0.73 20.75
CA THR A 29 -3.28 0.28 21.01
C THR A 29 -3.13 -0.63 22.23
N ASP A 30 -4.12 -0.70 23.11
CA ASP A 30 -4.19 -1.62 24.25
C ASP A 30 -4.99 -2.91 23.95
N GLY A 31 -5.47 -3.06 22.71
CA GLY A 31 -6.25 -4.20 22.25
C GLY A 31 -7.76 -4.11 22.53
N THR A 32 -8.23 -3.03 23.16
CA THR A 32 -9.67 -2.83 23.35
C THR A 32 -10.36 -2.51 22.03
N LYS A 33 -11.61 -2.99 21.85
CA LYS A 33 -12.43 -2.64 20.69
C LYS A 33 -13.31 -1.45 21.04
N THR A 34 -13.28 -0.41 20.22
CA THR A 34 -14.19 0.74 20.30
C THR A 34 -15.06 0.79 19.06
N LYS A 35 -16.23 1.43 19.17
CA LYS A 35 -17.21 1.54 18.11
C LYS A 35 -17.65 2.98 17.95
N THR A 36 -17.71 3.43 16.72
CA THR A 36 -18.29 4.69 16.28
C THR A 36 -19.06 4.45 14.98
N ASN A 37 -19.43 5.50 14.29
CA ASN A 37 -20.13 5.44 13.01
C ASN A 37 -19.75 6.64 12.12
N TRP A 38 -20.21 6.67 10.86
CA TRP A 38 -19.84 7.75 9.94
C TRP A 38 -20.27 9.14 10.42
N LYS A 39 -21.42 9.23 11.13
CA LYS A 39 -21.83 10.50 11.73
C LYS A 39 -20.85 10.95 12.81
N GLY A 40 -20.46 10.04 13.70
CA GLY A 40 -19.49 10.32 14.77
C GLY A 40 -18.12 10.74 14.21
N ILE A 41 -17.65 10.06 13.17
CA ILE A 41 -16.39 10.45 12.48
C ILE A 41 -16.52 11.88 11.90
N SER A 42 -17.63 12.19 11.21
CA SER A 42 -17.84 13.53 10.63
C SER A 42 -17.86 14.61 11.69
N ASP A 43 -18.64 14.42 12.77
CA ASP A 43 -18.78 15.40 13.84
C ASP A 43 -17.42 15.69 14.50
N ARG A 44 -16.68 14.63 14.86
CA ARG A 44 -15.37 14.77 15.51
C ARG A 44 -14.29 15.30 14.57
N SER A 45 -14.38 14.98 13.28
CA SER A 45 -13.48 15.55 12.26
C SER A 45 -13.69 17.06 12.08
N ARG A 46 -14.95 17.56 12.11
CA ARG A 46 -15.27 19.00 12.09
C ARG A 46 -14.68 19.69 13.32
N GLN A 47 -14.87 19.10 14.48
CA GLN A 47 -14.33 19.62 15.73
C GLN A 47 -12.80 19.66 15.70
N LEU A 48 -12.12 18.61 15.18
CA LEU A 48 -10.67 18.57 15.00
C LEU A 48 -10.17 19.68 14.07
N GLY A 49 -10.80 19.85 12.91
CA GLY A 49 -10.46 20.91 11.96
C GLY A 49 -10.62 22.31 12.57
N SER A 50 -11.69 22.52 13.36
CA SER A 50 -11.89 23.76 14.11
C SER A 50 -10.78 24.00 15.14
N ALA A 51 -10.36 22.96 15.88
CA ALA A 51 -9.26 23.05 16.84
C ALA A 51 -7.95 23.46 16.17
N LEU A 52 -7.61 22.84 15.03
CA LEU A 52 -6.43 23.18 14.23
C LEU A 52 -6.48 24.63 13.71
N THR A 53 -7.63 25.08 13.21
CA THR A 53 -7.82 26.46 12.74
C THR A 53 -7.69 27.46 13.89
N LYS A 54 -8.27 27.19 15.06
CA LYS A 54 -8.13 28.04 16.26
C LYS A 54 -6.69 28.09 16.77
N MET A 55 -5.92 27.04 16.54
CA MET A 55 -4.49 26.99 16.85
C MET A 55 -3.64 27.85 15.89
N GLY A 56 -4.23 28.35 14.80
CA GLY A 56 -3.56 29.20 13.83
C GLY A 56 -2.91 28.46 12.66
N LEU A 57 -3.43 27.28 12.32
CA LEU A 57 -3.08 26.63 11.08
C LEU A 57 -3.97 27.12 9.94
N PHE A 58 -3.40 27.17 8.74
CA PHE A 58 -4.02 27.72 7.55
C PHE A 58 -4.02 26.70 6.42
N LYS A 59 -4.76 27.04 5.36
CA LYS A 59 -4.77 26.30 4.10
C LYS A 59 -3.34 26.03 3.62
N GLY A 60 -3.07 24.76 3.33
CA GLY A 60 -1.77 24.29 2.87
C GLY A 60 -0.75 23.96 3.97
N ASP A 61 -1.03 24.23 5.25
CA ASP A 61 -0.19 23.75 6.35
C ASP A 61 -0.25 22.23 6.44
N ARG A 62 0.89 21.58 6.74
CA ARG A 62 0.97 20.14 6.90
C ARG A 62 0.84 19.76 8.35
N VAL A 63 0.00 18.74 8.56
CA VAL A 63 -0.25 18.13 9.86
C VAL A 63 0.08 16.66 9.76
N ALA A 64 1.10 16.23 10.48
CA ALA A 64 1.60 14.88 10.44
C ALA A 64 0.78 13.94 11.32
N THR A 65 0.66 12.69 10.86
CA THR A 65 0.10 11.57 11.64
C THR A 65 1.07 10.40 11.66
N ILE A 66 1.30 9.84 12.86
CA ILE A 66 2.09 8.61 13.08
C ILE A 66 1.21 7.66 13.89
N ALA A 67 0.31 6.94 13.20
CA ALA A 67 -0.76 6.22 13.85
C ALA A 67 -1.12 4.92 13.12
N TRP A 68 -1.67 3.97 13.86
CA TRP A 68 -2.26 2.76 13.33
C TRP A 68 -3.62 3.05 12.67
N ASN A 69 -4.20 2.01 12.07
CA ASN A 69 -5.56 2.08 11.53
C ASN A 69 -6.55 2.08 12.71
N ASN A 70 -7.03 3.25 13.09
CA ASN A 70 -8.02 3.43 14.15
C ASN A 70 -8.93 4.63 13.86
N ALA A 71 -10.00 4.80 14.65
CA ALA A 71 -10.99 5.85 14.44
C ALA A 71 -10.41 7.26 14.56
N ARG A 72 -9.51 7.53 15.52
CA ARG A 72 -8.87 8.85 15.67
C ARG A 72 -8.01 9.21 14.47
N HIS A 73 -7.32 8.23 13.86
CA HIS A 73 -6.57 8.46 12.63
C HIS A 73 -7.51 8.78 11.46
N LEU A 74 -8.68 8.11 11.41
CA LEU A 74 -9.71 8.41 10.41
C LEU A 74 -10.28 9.83 10.60
N GLU A 75 -10.51 10.26 11.85
CA GLU A 75 -10.90 11.64 12.17
C GLU A 75 -9.84 12.66 11.70
N CYS A 76 -8.54 12.33 11.84
CA CYS A 76 -7.45 13.17 11.32
C CYS A 76 -7.49 13.30 9.79
N TYR A 77 -7.77 12.21 9.06
CA TYR A 77 -7.87 12.24 7.60
C TYR A 77 -8.85 13.29 7.11
N PHE A 78 -10.06 13.27 7.67
CA PHE A 78 -11.10 14.21 7.27
C PHE A 78 -10.93 15.58 7.93
N GLY A 79 -10.62 15.64 9.22
CA GLY A 79 -10.51 16.89 9.96
C GLY A 79 -9.39 17.81 9.45
N ILE A 80 -8.27 17.24 9.04
CA ILE A 80 -7.14 18.00 8.46
C ILE A 80 -7.49 18.44 7.04
N SER A 81 -7.82 17.46 6.17
CA SER A 81 -8.01 17.73 4.74
C SER A 81 -9.21 18.63 4.46
N CYS A 82 -10.36 18.37 5.10
CA CYS A 82 -11.58 19.15 4.86
C CYS A 82 -11.52 20.59 5.40
N CYS A 83 -10.48 20.92 6.18
CA CYS A 83 -10.21 22.28 6.63
C CYS A 83 -9.06 22.95 5.84
N GLY A 84 -8.73 22.41 4.67
CA GLY A 84 -7.76 22.97 3.74
C GLY A 84 -6.29 22.74 4.10
N MET A 85 -6.04 21.97 5.16
CA MET A 85 -4.69 21.56 5.54
C MET A 85 -4.32 20.23 4.84
N VAL A 86 -3.05 19.84 4.91
CA VAL A 86 -2.53 18.66 4.25
C VAL A 86 -2.23 17.57 5.29
N CYS A 87 -2.94 16.46 5.23
CA CYS A 87 -2.70 15.29 6.09
C CYS A 87 -1.43 14.56 5.64
N HIS A 88 -0.33 14.73 6.38
CA HIS A 88 0.93 14.04 6.11
C HIS A 88 0.98 12.73 6.89
N THR A 89 0.73 11.63 6.21
CA THR A 89 0.76 10.31 6.84
C THR A 89 2.18 9.74 6.82
N ILE A 90 2.71 9.44 8.00
CA ILE A 90 4.12 9.05 8.19
C ILE A 90 4.24 7.59 8.59
N ASN A 91 5.05 6.85 7.84
CA ASN A 91 5.37 5.47 8.16
C ASN A 91 6.34 5.40 9.37
N PRO A 92 5.91 4.89 10.54
CA PRO A 92 6.73 4.81 11.74
C PRO A 92 7.90 3.83 11.66
N ARG A 93 7.95 3.01 10.62
CA ARG A 93 9.01 2.01 10.41
C ARG A 93 10.22 2.58 9.66
N LEU A 94 10.17 3.85 9.25
CA LEU A 94 11.33 4.53 8.65
C LEU A 94 12.44 4.72 9.69
N PHE A 95 13.68 4.80 9.23
CA PHE A 95 14.80 5.11 10.12
C PHE A 95 14.66 6.52 10.73
N PRO A 96 15.16 6.77 11.95
CA PRO A 96 15.03 8.06 12.62
C PRO A 96 15.48 9.25 11.77
N GLU A 97 16.56 9.11 11.01
CA GLU A 97 17.08 10.15 10.11
C GLU A 97 16.11 10.47 8.97
N GLN A 98 15.44 9.46 8.45
CA GLN A 98 14.42 9.62 7.41
C GLN A 98 13.17 10.28 7.98
N LEU A 99 12.74 9.92 9.18
CA LEU A 99 11.62 10.56 9.88
C LEU A 99 11.89 12.06 10.09
N VAL A 100 13.07 12.40 10.61
CA VAL A 100 13.49 13.81 10.78
C VAL A 100 13.51 14.54 9.45
N TYR A 101 14.04 13.90 8.40
CA TYR A 101 14.09 14.50 7.07
C TYR A 101 12.70 14.81 6.54
N ILE A 102 11.77 13.83 6.50
CA ILE A 102 10.45 14.04 5.89
C ILE A 102 9.60 15.04 6.67
N ILE A 103 9.65 15.03 8.00
CA ILE A 103 8.93 15.96 8.87
C ILE A 103 9.41 17.40 8.63
N ASN A 104 10.74 17.61 8.63
CA ASN A 104 11.33 18.92 8.39
C ASN A 104 11.15 19.39 6.93
N HIS A 105 11.27 18.49 5.95
CA HIS A 105 11.07 18.79 4.54
C HIS A 105 9.61 19.16 4.25
N ALA A 106 8.66 18.44 4.83
CA ALA A 106 7.23 18.77 4.76
C ALA A 106 6.90 20.05 5.53
N LYS A 107 7.74 20.47 6.46
CA LYS A 107 7.49 21.58 7.40
C LYS A 107 6.21 21.36 8.20
N ASP A 108 6.08 20.14 8.77
CA ASP A 108 4.93 19.80 9.61
C ASP A 108 4.86 20.71 10.84
N ARG A 109 3.64 21.18 11.17
CA ARG A 109 3.37 22.07 12.29
C ARG A 109 2.90 21.33 13.54
N VAL A 110 2.14 20.25 13.35
CA VAL A 110 1.57 19.42 14.42
C VAL A 110 1.82 17.97 14.07
N ILE A 111 2.12 17.15 15.10
CA ILE A 111 2.20 15.69 14.96
C ILE A 111 1.17 15.04 15.87
N PHE A 112 0.19 14.34 15.28
CA PHE A 112 -0.68 13.41 15.97
C PHE A 112 -0.02 12.02 15.96
N PHE A 113 0.04 11.34 17.12
CA PHE A 113 0.67 10.03 17.16
C PHE A 113 0.05 9.08 18.19
N ASP A 114 0.03 7.79 17.87
CA ASP A 114 -0.40 6.74 18.79
C ASP A 114 0.66 6.47 19.87
N LYS A 115 0.20 6.06 21.04
CA LYS A 115 1.05 5.77 22.22
C LYS A 115 2.19 4.80 21.93
N THR A 116 1.98 3.84 21.04
CA THR A 116 3.00 2.89 20.59
C THR A 116 4.25 3.59 20.03
N PHE A 117 4.07 4.77 19.41
CA PHE A 117 5.13 5.52 18.76
C PHE A 117 5.77 6.62 19.64
N LEU A 118 5.37 6.71 20.91
CA LEU A 118 5.97 7.64 21.87
C LEU A 118 7.50 7.56 21.94
N PRO A 119 8.14 6.37 21.95
CA PRO A 119 9.60 6.29 21.95
C PRO A 119 10.26 6.88 20.69
N ILE A 120 9.59 6.78 19.53
CA ILE A 120 10.07 7.38 18.28
C ILE A 120 10.07 8.90 18.42
N ILE A 121 8.94 9.49 18.81
CA ILE A 121 8.80 10.94 18.99
C ILE A 121 9.81 11.46 20.03
N GLU A 122 9.96 10.77 21.16
CA GLU A 122 10.94 11.10 22.20
C GLU A 122 12.37 11.16 21.63
N GLY A 123 12.71 10.22 20.73
CA GLY A 123 14.05 10.12 20.12
C GLY A 123 14.35 11.17 19.04
N ILE A 124 13.33 11.74 18.40
CA ILE A 124 13.53 12.67 17.26
C ILE A 124 13.11 14.11 17.53
N LYS A 125 12.25 14.39 18.53
CA LYS A 125 11.60 15.69 18.75
C LYS A 125 12.57 16.89 18.79
N GLU A 126 13.75 16.72 19.37
CA GLU A 126 14.76 17.79 19.45
C GLU A 126 15.39 18.16 18.09
N LYS A 127 15.19 17.33 17.07
CA LYS A 127 15.69 17.53 15.70
C LYS A 127 14.61 18.09 14.76
N LEU A 128 13.39 18.26 15.24
CA LEU A 128 12.27 18.77 14.45
C LEU A 128 12.22 20.30 14.55
N THR A 129 12.33 20.97 13.41
CA THR A 129 12.54 22.43 13.37
C THR A 129 11.26 23.24 13.17
N THR A 130 10.17 22.58 12.80
CA THR A 130 8.90 23.27 12.43
C THR A 130 7.70 22.80 13.26
N VAL A 131 7.87 21.74 14.05
CA VAL A 131 6.79 21.16 14.84
C VAL A 131 6.56 21.97 16.11
N ASP A 132 5.40 22.57 16.21
CA ASP A 132 5.02 23.40 17.36
C ASP A 132 4.30 22.57 18.45
N THR A 133 3.61 21.49 18.05
CA THR A 133 2.74 20.74 18.96
C THR A 133 2.77 19.25 18.69
N PHE A 134 2.83 18.48 19.78
CA PHE A 134 2.69 17.03 19.78
C PHE A 134 1.37 16.63 20.43
N VAL A 135 0.54 15.85 19.73
CA VAL A 135 -0.77 15.39 20.20
C VAL A 135 -0.77 13.87 20.31
N LEU A 136 -0.91 13.36 21.53
CA LEU A 136 -1.00 11.93 21.79
C LEU A 136 -2.43 11.42 21.60
N MET A 137 -2.64 10.51 20.65
CA MET A 137 -3.93 9.92 20.30
C MET A 137 -4.29 8.78 21.26
N SER A 138 -4.40 9.10 22.55
CA SER A 138 -4.82 8.15 23.59
C SER A 138 -5.50 8.89 24.74
N VAL A 139 -6.00 8.12 25.71
CA VAL A 139 -6.40 8.67 27.00
C VAL A 139 -5.21 9.33 27.70
N ARG A 140 -5.49 10.25 28.62
CA ARG A 140 -4.47 11.00 29.37
C ARG A 140 -3.43 10.06 30.01
N ASP A 141 -2.17 10.34 29.78
CA ASP A 141 -1.02 9.56 30.27
C ASP A 141 0.06 10.48 30.84
N GLU A 142 0.09 10.59 32.15
CA GLU A 142 1.03 11.44 32.88
C GLU A 142 2.50 11.02 32.70
N LYS A 143 2.77 9.74 32.39
CA LYS A 143 4.14 9.28 32.10
C LYS A 143 4.60 9.79 30.73
N ALA A 144 3.70 9.80 29.75
CA ALA A 144 3.99 10.38 28.43
C ALA A 144 4.20 11.90 28.53
N ALA A 145 3.37 12.62 29.29
CA ALA A 145 3.50 14.06 29.51
C ALA A 145 4.85 14.46 30.12
N ARG A 146 5.44 13.61 30.98
CA ARG A 146 6.79 13.87 31.53
C ARG A 146 7.91 13.71 30.53
N LYS A 147 7.69 12.90 29.47
CA LYS A 147 8.68 12.64 28.41
C LYS A 147 8.69 13.71 27.33
N ILE A 148 7.54 14.29 27.07
CA ILE A 148 7.34 15.33 26.05
C ILE A 148 6.72 16.54 26.75
N PRO A 149 7.50 17.55 27.16
CA PRO A 149 6.98 18.79 27.73
C PRO A 149 6.04 19.47 26.74
N GLY A 150 4.85 19.89 27.21
CA GLY A 150 3.83 20.50 26.36
C GLY A 150 3.01 19.50 25.54
N LEU A 151 3.13 18.18 25.82
CA LEU A 151 2.29 17.18 25.18
C LEU A 151 0.80 17.45 25.41
N VAL A 152 0.05 17.47 24.33
CA VAL A 152 -1.42 17.61 24.35
C VAL A 152 -2.05 16.22 24.18
N PHE A 153 -3.17 15.98 24.86
CA PHE A 153 -3.93 14.75 24.67
C PHE A 153 -5.06 14.95 23.66
N TYR A 154 -5.35 13.95 22.88
CA TYR A 154 -6.26 14.05 21.74
C TYR A 154 -7.64 14.60 22.11
N GLU A 155 -8.24 14.08 23.17
CA GLU A 155 -9.59 14.52 23.58
C GLU A 155 -9.58 15.97 24.14
N ASP A 156 -8.50 16.37 24.83
CA ASP A 156 -8.34 17.77 25.28
C ASP A 156 -8.13 18.71 24.08
N PHE A 157 -7.38 18.25 23.07
CA PHE A 157 -7.18 19.00 21.82
C PHE A 157 -8.50 19.17 21.08
N LEU A 158 -9.24 18.07 20.91
CA LEU A 158 -10.52 18.05 20.24
C LEU A 158 -11.53 18.99 20.95
N ALA A 159 -11.59 18.96 22.29
CA ALA A 159 -12.47 19.81 23.09
C ALA A 159 -12.19 21.31 22.94
N SER A 160 -11.04 21.71 22.41
CA SER A 160 -10.75 23.11 22.07
C SER A 160 -11.46 23.59 20.79
N GLY A 161 -11.91 22.65 19.96
CA GLY A 161 -12.63 22.92 18.72
C GLY A 161 -14.12 23.22 18.96
N ASP A 162 -14.79 23.65 17.90
CA ASP A 162 -16.23 23.85 17.88
C ASP A 162 -16.92 22.59 17.34
N GLU A 163 -17.82 22.02 18.10
CA GLU A 163 -18.58 20.81 17.70
C GLU A 163 -19.50 21.04 16.49
N ASN A 164 -19.88 22.27 16.23
CA ASN A 164 -20.76 22.67 15.14
C ASN A 164 -20.02 23.42 14.01
N ALA A 165 -18.70 23.26 13.92
CA ALA A 165 -17.93 23.92 12.87
C ALA A 165 -18.33 23.45 11.47
N ASP A 166 -18.40 24.38 10.54
CA ASP A 166 -18.51 24.08 9.11
C ASP A 166 -17.15 23.73 8.51
N TRP A 167 -17.17 22.99 7.38
CA TRP A 167 -15.96 22.80 6.59
C TRP A 167 -15.49 24.12 5.98
N VAL A 168 -14.19 24.24 5.83
CA VAL A 168 -13.59 25.39 5.11
C VAL A 168 -13.80 25.20 3.60
N ASP A 169 -14.05 26.29 2.89
CA ASP A 169 -14.15 26.27 1.43
C ASP A 169 -12.77 26.00 0.82
N VAL A 170 -12.67 24.94 0.02
CA VAL A 170 -11.45 24.47 -0.62
C VAL A 170 -11.65 24.27 -2.12
N ASP A 171 -10.61 24.54 -2.90
CA ASP A 171 -10.60 24.18 -4.32
C ASP A 171 -10.32 22.68 -4.49
N GLU A 172 -10.92 22.05 -5.50
CA GLU A 172 -10.70 20.63 -5.75
C GLU A 172 -9.24 20.28 -6.08
N ASN A 173 -8.47 21.24 -6.55
CA ASN A 173 -7.04 21.08 -6.85
C ASN A 173 -6.12 21.39 -5.65
N ASP A 174 -6.68 21.86 -4.53
CA ASP A 174 -5.92 22.03 -3.30
C ASP A 174 -5.34 20.70 -2.83
N ALA A 175 -4.16 20.77 -2.23
CA ALA A 175 -3.53 19.60 -1.62
C ALA A 175 -4.34 19.13 -0.40
N SER A 176 -4.57 17.84 -0.30
CA SER A 176 -5.34 17.21 0.78
C SER A 176 -4.50 16.27 1.64
N SER A 177 -3.56 15.56 1.02
CA SER A 177 -2.67 14.66 1.77
C SER A 177 -1.31 14.53 1.11
N LEU A 178 -0.31 14.13 1.91
CA LEU A 178 1.08 13.96 1.53
C LEU A 178 1.58 12.60 2.01
N CYS A 179 2.13 11.80 1.10
CA CYS A 179 2.75 10.53 1.41
C CYS A 179 4.18 10.49 0.87
N TYR A 180 5.14 10.06 1.69
CA TYR A 180 6.51 9.87 1.22
C TYR A 180 6.74 8.44 0.75
N THR A 181 7.46 8.31 -0.37
CA THR A 181 7.95 7.02 -0.85
C THR A 181 9.05 6.50 0.07
N SER A 182 9.18 5.18 0.20
CA SER A 182 10.24 4.58 1.04
C SER A 182 11.64 4.69 0.46
N GLY A 183 11.83 5.36 -0.67
CA GLY A 183 13.08 5.59 -1.39
C GLY A 183 14.05 4.41 -1.32
N THR A 184 14.27 3.70 -2.43
CA THR A 184 15.29 2.64 -2.47
C THR A 184 16.69 3.21 -2.73
N THR A 185 16.75 4.46 -3.18
CA THR A 185 17.98 5.20 -3.46
C THR A 185 17.74 6.68 -3.13
N GLY A 186 18.52 7.23 -2.21
CA GLY A 186 18.41 8.64 -1.79
C GLY A 186 17.34 8.93 -0.74
N ASN A 187 17.02 10.21 -0.54
CA ASN A 187 16.00 10.65 0.39
C ASN A 187 14.59 10.28 -0.09
N PRO A 188 13.65 9.98 0.82
CA PRO A 188 12.25 9.79 0.48
C PRO A 188 11.69 10.98 -0.28
N LYS A 189 10.86 10.72 -1.30
CA LYS A 189 10.19 11.74 -2.11
C LYS A 189 8.72 11.85 -1.70
N GLY A 190 8.23 13.08 -1.52
CA GLY A 190 6.83 13.34 -1.17
C GLY A 190 5.94 13.34 -2.41
N VAL A 191 4.80 12.66 -2.32
CA VAL A 191 3.72 12.70 -3.32
C VAL A 191 2.54 13.40 -2.71
N LEU A 192 2.09 14.47 -3.36
CA LEU A 192 1.02 15.33 -2.88
C LEU A 192 -0.27 15.01 -3.64
N TYR A 193 -1.31 14.60 -2.90
CA TYR A 193 -2.63 14.31 -3.48
C TYR A 193 -3.55 15.51 -3.33
N SER A 194 -4.33 15.82 -4.37
CA SER A 194 -5.37 16.83 -4.32
C SER A 194 -6.70 16.24 -3.83
N HIS A 195 -7.65 17.11 -3.46
CA HIS A 195 -9.03 16.70 -3.22
C HIS A 195 -9.61 15.96 -4.44
N ARG A 196 -9.45 16.58 -5.63
CA ARG A 196 -9.90 16.02 -6.90
C ARG A 196 -9.35 14.62 -7.17
N SER A 197 -8.03 14.45 -7.06
CA SER A 197 -7.40 13.14 -7.32
C SER A 197 -7.90 12.08 -6.35
N THR A 198 -8.11 12.41 -5.08
CA THR A 198 -8.62 11.50 -4.05
C THR A 198 -10.08 11.10 -4.31
N VAL A 199 -10.95 12.03 -4.72
CA VAL A 199 -12.35 11.72 -5.06
C VAL A 199 -12.42 10.85 -6.30
N LEU A 200 -11.69 11.18 -7.37
CA LEU A 200 -11.66 10.38 -8.60
C LEU A 200 -11.07 8.99 -8.37
N HIS A 201 -10.01 8.88 -7.57
CA HIS A 201 -9.47 7.59 -7.14
C HIS A 201 -10.51 6.77 -6.38
N SER A 202 -11.26 7.37 -5.45
CA SER A 202 -12.32 6.69 -4.68
C SER A 202 -13.42 6.16 -5.59
N LEU A 203 -13.85 6.95 -6.60
CA LEU A 203 -14.80 6.51 -7.62
C LEU A 203 -14.23 5.35 -8.45
N GLY A 204 -12.98 5.46 -8.90
CA GLY A 204 -12.29 4.41 -9.64
C GLY A 204 -12.16 3.11 -8.84
N ALA A 205 -11.79 3.20 -7.55
CA ALA A 205 -11.67 2.04 -6.67
C ALA A 205 -13.03 1.35 -6.42
N ALA A 206 -14.13 2.08 -6.40
CA ALA A 206 -15.47 1.52 -6.16
C ALA A 206 -16.08 0.85 -7.38
N LEU A 207 -15.53 1.00 -8.59
CA LEU A 207 -16.05 0.36 -9.80
C LEU A 207 -16.10 -1.17 -9.65
N PRO A 208 -17.10 -1.84 -10.28
CA PRO A 208 -17.26 -3.31 -10.21
C PRO A 208 -16.03 -4.10 -10.63
N ASP A 209 -15.33 -3.64 -11.68
CA ASP A 209 -14.14 -4.31 -12.23
C ASP A 209 -12.83 -3.88 -11.55
N THR A 210 -12.91 -3.22 -10.40
CA THR A 210 -11.75 -2.85 -9.57
C THR A 210 -11.86 -3.50 -8.19
N LEU A 211 -12.11 -2.71 -7.14
CA LEU A 211 -12.28 -3.29 -5.80
C LEU A 211 -13.74 -3.59 -5.46
N ASN A 212 -14.69 -3.18 -6.31
CA ASN A 212 -16.13 -3.42 -6.18
C ASN A 212 -16.68 -3.06 -4.79
N ILE A 213 -16.43 -1.81 -4.36
CA ILE A 213 -16.80 -1.34 -3.03
C ILE A 213 -18.23 -0.84 -3.01
N SER A 214 -19.04 -1.29 -2.05
CA SER A 214 -20.42 -0.87 -1.86
C SER A 214 -20.80 -0.74 -0.39
N ALA A 215 -21.97 -0.14 -0.11
CA ALA A 215 -22.51 -0.02 1.25
C ALA A 215 -22.82 -1.37 1.94
N ARG A 216 -22.77 -2.48 1.19
CA ARG A 216 -23.00 -3.83 1.72
C ARG A 216 -21.74 -4.46 2.30
N GLU A 217 -20.59 -3.86 2.04
CA GLU A 217 -19.31 -4.43 2.45
C GLU A 217 -18.97 -4.11 3.90
N VAL A 218 -18.32 -5.06 4.54
CA VAL A 218 -17.58 -4.90 5.79
C VAL A 218 -16.10 -4.96 5.45
N MET A 219 -15.45 -3.81 5.42
CA MET A 219 -14.10 -3.67 4.90
C MET A 219 -13.06 -3.62 6.01
N MET A 220 -12.02 -4.43 5.89
CA MET A 220 -10.87 -4.41 6.80
C MET A 220 -9.59 -4.05 6.04
N PRO A 221 -9.21 -2.77 6.00
CA PRO A 221 -7.90 -2.36 5.49
C PRO A 221 -6.80 -2.78 6.47
N VAL A 222 -6.11 -3.88 6.16
CA VAL A 222 -4.91 -4.29 6.90
C VAL A 222 -3.70 -3.49 6.42
N VAL A 223 -3.76 -3.02 5.19
CA VAL A 223 -2.81 -2.02 4.66
C VAL A 223 -2.83 -0.76 5.51
N PRO A 224 -1.65 -0.25 5.91
CA PRO A 224 -1.59 0.83 6.89
C PRO A 224 -2.12 2.17 6.37
N MET A 225 -2.88 2.87 7.20
CA MET A 225 -3.28 4.25 6.94
C MET A 225 -2.08 5.20 6.86
N PHE A 226 -0.99 4.90 7.52
CA PHE A 226 0.25 5.66 7.43
C PHE A 226 1.05 5.43 6.12
N HIS A 227 0.55 4.62 5.19
CA HIS A 227 1.20 4.35 3.91
C HIS A 227 0.18 4.35 2.78
N VAL A 228 0.36 5.27 1.83
CA VAL A 228 -0.53 5.48 0.67
C VAL A 228 -2.01 5.52 1.08
N ASN A 229 -2.28 6.10 2.25
CA ASN A 229 -3.63 6.32 2.80
C ASN A 229 -4.49 5.04 2.84
N ALA A 230 -3.91 3.89 3.26
CA ALA A 230 -4.58 2.59 3.24
C ALA A 230 -5.24 2.29 1.88
N TRP A 231 -4.54 2.61 0.80
CA TRP A 231 -5.00 2.43 -0.59
C TRP A 231 -6.30 3.20 -0.91
N GLY A 232 -6.54 4.33 -0.23
CA GLY A 232 -7.71 5.18 -0.43
C GLY A 232 -9.01 4.64 0.17
N ILE A 233 -8.95 3.49 0.87
CA ILE A 233 -10.14 2.85 1.46
C ILE A 233 -10.89 3.76 2.44
N PRO A 234 -10.26 4.56 3.32
CA PRO A 234 -10.97 5.49 4.18
C PRO A 234 -11.92 6.42 3.44
N TYR A 235 -11.48 6.93 2.30
CA TYR A 235 -12.27 7.83 1.46
C TYR A 235 -13.36 7.10 0.67
N ALA A 236 -13.02 5.98 0.03
CA ALA A 236 -13.97 5.16 -0.73
C ALA A 236 -15.07 4.59 0.16
N ALA A 237 -14.73 4.13 1.38
CA ALA A 237 -15.71 3.62 2.34
C ALA A 237 -16.68 4.70 2.81
N ALA A 238 -16.21 5.93 3.08
CA ALA A 238 -17.07 7.06 3.40
C ALA A 238 -18.02 7.42 2.25
N MET A 239 -17.49 7.41 1.01
CA MET A 239 -18.27 7.70 -0.20
C MET A 239 -19.46 6.75 -0.38
N VAL A 240 -19.28 5.46 -0.12
CA VAL A 240 -20.34 4.44 -0.33
C VAL A 240 -21.07 4.07 0.97
N GLY A 241 -20.57 4.47 2.14
CA GLY A 241 -21.14 4.12 3.44
C GLY A 241 -20.85 2.67 3.88
N ALA A 242 -19.72 2.08 3.49
CA ALA A 242 -19.32 0.76 3.93
C ALA A 242 -18.95 0.74 5.42
N LYS A 243 -19.19 -0.40 6.12
CA LYS A 243 -18.66 -0.62 7.47
C LYS A 243 -17.13 -0.75 7.40
N LEU A 244 -16.42 -0.12 8.34
CA LEU A 244 -14.97 -0.29 8.50
C LEU A 244 -14.64 -1.07 9.76
N VAL A 245 -13.67 -1.98 9.64
CA VAL A 245 -13.02 -2.69 10.74
C VAL A 245 -11.54 -2.32 10.70
N LEU A 246 -11.11 -1.50 11.64
CA LEU A 246 -9.76 -0.95 11.71
C LEU A 246 -8.93 -1.78 12.72
N PRO A 247 -7.96 -2.58 12.25
CA PRO A 247 -7.31 -3.62 13.07
C PRO A 247 -6.30 -3.08 14.10
N GLY A 248 -6.00 -1.77 14.07
CA GLY A 248 -5.00 -1.19 14.95
C GLY A 248 -3.61 -1.84 14.79
N PRO A 249 -2.89 -2.14 15.88
CA PRO A 249 -1.58 -2.79 15.82
C PRO A 249 -1.64 -4.31 15.63
N GLY A 250 -2.81 -4.95 15.75
CA GLY A 250 -3.01 -6.41 15.70
C GLY A 250 -3.04 -6.95 14.27
N LEU A 251 -1.88 -7.00 13.61
CA LEU A 251 -1.75 -7.42 12.20
C LEU A 251 -1.26 -8.87 12.04
N ASP A 252 -1.16 -9.63 13.13
CA ASP A 252 -0.86 -11.06 13.08
C ASP A 252 -2.09 -11.88 12.63
N GLY A 253 -1.84 -13.09 12.11
CA GLY A 253 -2.88 -13.95 11.56
C GLY A 253 -4.00 -14.26 12.55
N ASP A 254 -3.68 -14.54 13.82
CA ASP A 254 -4.68 -14.91 14.84
C ASP A 254 -5.61 -13.72 15.15
N SER A 255 -5.05 -12.51 15.26
CA SER A 255 -5.81 -11.27 15.48
C SER A 255 -6.74 -10.96 14.32
N LEU A 256 -6.23 -11.08 13.08
CA LEU A 256 -7.01 -10.83 11.87
C LEU A 256 -8.12 -11.87 11.68
N THR A 257 -7.84 -13.16 11.92
CA THR A 257 -8.85 -14.23 11.85
C THR A 257 -10.03 -13.94 12.79
N ARG A 258 -9.74 -13.58 14.05
CA ARG A 258 -10.81 -13.25 15.00
C ARG A 258 -11.62 -12.03 14.57
N LEU A 259 -10.98 -10.99 14.03
CA LEU A 259 -11.70 -9.82 13.53
C LEU A 259 -12.59 -10.15 12.33
N ILE A 260 -12.12 -11.02 11.42
CA ILE A 260 -12.92 -11.49 10.28
C ILE A 260 -14.18 -12.19 10.78
N ASP A 261 -14.03 -13.14 11.70
CA ASP A 261 -15.13 -13.93 12.22
C ASP A 261 -16.08 -13.10 13.12
N ASP A 262 -15.53 -12.28 14.03
CA ASP A 262 -16.32 -11.50 14.98
C ASP A 262 -17.13 -10.37 14.32
N GLU A 263 -16.54 -9.69 13.32
CA GLU A 263 -17.14 -8.49 12.72
C GLU A 263 -17.78 -8.76 11.34
N GLY A 264 -17.68 -10.00 10.84
CA GLY A 264 -18.27 -10.40 9.56
C GLY A 264 -17.60 -9.71 8.37
N VAL A 265 -16.27 -9.62 8.37
CA VAL A 265 -15.53 -8.95 7.29
C VAL A 265 -15.79 -9.64 5.96
N THR A 266 -16.19 -8.85 4.95
CA THR A 266 -16.45 -9.33 3.58
C THR A 266 -15.30 -9.06 2.63
N VAL A 267 -14.57 -7.95 2.85
CA VAL A 267 -13.42 -7.54 2.03
C VAL A 267 -12.25 -7.15 2.92
N ALA A 268 -11.11 -7.78 2.71
CA ALA A 268 -9.87 -7.42 3.39
C ALA A 268 -8.78 -7.03 2.39
N LEU A 269 -7.91 -6.07 2.76
CA LEU A 269 -6.86 -5.56 1.87
C LEU A 269 -5.50 -5.66 2.57
N GLY A 270 -4.53 -6.30 1.91
CA GLY A 270 -3.23 -6.53 2.52
C GLY A 270 -2.15 -6.93 1.53
N VAL A 271 -0.95 -7.09 2.05
CA VAL A 271 0.23 -7.57 1.29
C VAL A 271 0.40 -9.07 1.46
N PRO A 272 1.07 -9.79 0.52
CA PRO A 272 1.21 -11.25 0.57
C PRO A 272 1.74 -11.80 1.89
N THR A 273 2.69 -11.12 2.54
CA THR A 273 3.25 -11.58 3.83
C THR A 273 2.23 -11.62 4.97
N ILE A 274 1.28 -10.69 4.97
CA ILE A 274 0.15 -10.68 5.91
C ILE A 274 -0.80 -11.84 5.61
N TRP A 275 -1.12 -12.03 4.35
CA TRP A 275 -2.03 -13.11 3.92
C TRP A 275 -1.47 -14.50 4.17
N GLN A 276 -0.16 -14.69 4.06
CA GLN A 276 0.50 -15.93 4.45
C GLN A 276 0.28 -16.24 5.95
N GLY A 277 0.40 -15.22 6.80
CA GLY A 277 0.10 -15.34 8.23
C GLY A 277 -1.38 -15.62 8.51
N LEU A 278 -2.29 -14.98 7.76
CA LEU A 278 -3.73 -15.21 7.86
C LEU A 278 -4.10 -16.64 7.46
N LEU A 279 -3.64 -17.14 6.31
CA LEU A 279 -3.93 -18.51 5.85
C LEU A 279 -3.47 -19.56 6.86
N ALA A 280 -2.25 -19.41 7.40
CA ALA A 280 -1.74 -20.28 8.45
C ALA A 280 -2.60 -20.24 9.73
N SER A 281 -3.14 -19.07 10.08
CA SER A 281 -4.00 -18.91 11.25
C SER A 281 -5.41 -19.45 11.03
N LEU A 282 -5.99 -19.26 9.86
CA LEU A 282 -7.29 -19.84 9.50
C LEU A 282 -7.26 -21.36 9.69
N ASP A 283 -6.20 -22.03 9.22
CA ASP A 283 -5.99 -23.46 9.40
C ASP A 283 -5.82 -23.84 10.87
N LYS A 284 -4.96 -23.13 11.59
CA LYS A 284 -4.65 -23.37 12.99
C LYS A 284 -5.90 -23.23 13.89
N LEU A 285 -6.72 -22.21 13.63
CA LEU A 285 -7.92 -21.92 14.43
C LEU A 285 -9.16 -22.67 13.93
N GLY A 286 -9.09 -23.33 12.77
CA GLY A 286 -10.22 -24.02 12.14
C GLY A 286 -11.30 -23.06 11.61
N SER A 287 -10.99 -21.78 11.43
CA SER A 287 -11.92 -20.82 10.85
C SER A 287 -12.12 -21.10 9.36
N LYS A 288 -13.35 -20.89 8.88
CA LYS A 288 -13.70 -20.97 7.47
C LYS A 288 -13.73 -19.60 6.80
N ALA A 289 -13.59 -18.51 7.58
CA ALA A 289 -13.73 -17.13 7.09
C ALA A 289 -14.96 -16.95 6.19
N GLU A 290 -16.10 -17.53 6.56
CA GLU A 290 -17.30 -17.70 5.71
C GLU A 290 -17.83 -16.39 5.11
N THR A 291 -17.56 -15.26 5.78
CA THR A 291 -17.98 -13.94 5.31
C THR A 291 -16.98 -13.30 4.34
N LEU A 292 -15.71 -13.73 4.35
CA LEU A 292 -14.65 -13.14 3.54
C LEU A 292 -14.78 -13.56 2.08
N THR A 293 -15.54 -12.79 1.31
CA THR A 293 -15.78 -13.08 -0.11
C THR A 293 -14.64 -12.61 -1.00
N ARG A 294 -13.87 -11.61 -0.57
CA ARG A 294 -12.86 -10.98 -1.41
C ARG A 294 -11.65 -10.52 -0.59
N THR A 295 -10.45 -10.73 -1.12
CA THR A 295 -9.24 -10.10 -0.61
C THR A 295 -8.49 -9.40 -1.72
N VAL A 296 -7.99 -8.19 -1.43
CA VAL A 296 -7.16 -7.42 -2.37
C VAL A 296 -5.69 -7.61 -1.98
N VAL A 297 -4.89 -8.02 -2.95
CA VAL A 297 -3.46 -8.26 -2.78
C VAL A 297 -2.66 -7.32 -3.68
N GLY A 298 -1.77 -6.56 -3.09
CA GLY A 298 -0.91 -5.61 -3.80
C GLY A 298 0.38 -5.31 -3.03
N GLY A 299 1.16 -4.35 -3.53
CA GLY A 299 2.43 -3.95 -2.92
C GLY A 299 3.62 -4.86 -3.23
N SER A 300 3.38 -6.12 -3.57
CA SER A 300 4.31 -7.08 -4.17
C SER A 300 3.52 -8.14 -4.94
N ALA A 301 4.20 -8.95 -5.77
CA ALA A 301 3.56 -10.02 -6.52
C ALA A 301 2.85 -11.01 -5.59
N CYS A 302 1.62 -11.37 -5.93
CA CYS A 302 0.85 -12.41 -5.24
C CYS A 302 1.27 -13.78 -5.77
N PRO A 303 1.74 -14.72 -4.92
CA PRO A 303 2.05 -16.06 -5.37
C PRO A 303 0.81 -16.77 -5.95
N PRO A 304 0.92 -17.45 -7.11
CA PRO A 304 -0.19 -18.22 -7.68
C PRO A 304 -0.81 -19.24 -6.71
N SER A 305 0.03 -19.88 -5.89
CA SER A 305 -0.42 -20.81 -4.84
C SER A 305 -1.32 -20.14 -3.80
N MET A 306 -1.07 -18.87 -3.45
CA MET A 306 -1.91 -18.12 -2.52
C MET A 306 -3.28 -17.79 -3.14
N ILE A 307 -3.30 -17.42 -4.42
CA ILE A 307 -4.56 -17.17 -5.16
C ILE A 307 -5.41 -18.44 -5.17
N ALA A 308 -4.79 -19.58 -5.50
CA ALA A 308 -5.45 -20.89 -5.50
C ALA A 308 -5.97 -21.28 -4.11
N GLU A 309 -5.16 -21.11 -3.05
CA GLU A 309 -5.54 -21.48 -1.69
C GLU A 309 -6.74 -20.68 -1.16
N PHE A 310 -6.77 -19.37 -1.37
CA PHE A 310 -7.93 -18.53 -1.01
C PHE A 310 -9.19 -18.98 -1.73
N ARG A 311 -9.11 -19.23 -3.03
CA ARG A 311 -10.25 -19.67 -3.84
C ARG A 311 -10.74 -21.07 -3.46
N ASP A 312 -9.83 -22.05 -3.48
CA ASP A 312 -10.20 -23.46 -3.41
C ASP A 312 -10.57 -23.92 -2.00
N LYS A 313 -9.97 -23.30 -0.98
CA LYS A 313 -10.15 -23.70 0.41
C LYS A 313 -11.15 -22.83 1.16
N TYR A 314 -11.20 -21.53 0.84
CA TYR A 314 -12.02 -20.55 1.56
C TYR A 314 -13.13 -19.92 0.70
N GLY A 315 -13.15 -20.16 -0.63
CA GLY A 315 -14.11 -19.54 -1.53
C GLY A 315 -13.93 -18.03 -1.68
N THR A 316 -12.75 -17.52 -1.28
CA THR A 316 -12.42 -16.09 -1.30
C THR A 316 -11.76 -15.72 -2.63
N GLU A 317 -12.34 -14.74 -3.33
CA GLU A 317 -11.73 -14.18 -4.53
C GLU A 317 -10.51 -13.31 -4.18
N VAL A 318 -9.43 -13.49 -4.93
CA VAL A 318 -8.24 -12.63 -4.83
C VAL A 318 -8.24 -11.62 -5.96
N VAL A 319 -8.39 -10.34 -5.62
CA VAL A 319 -8.17 -9.23 -6.54
C VAL A 319 -6.68 -8.87 -6.50
N HIS A 320 -5.91 -9.34 -7.48
CA HIS A 320 -4.51 -8.97 -7.62
C HIS A 320 -4.42 -7.56 -8.21
N ALA A 321 -3.79 -6.63 -7.51
CA ALA A 321 -3.72 -5.23 -7.88
C ALA A 321 -2.27 -4.73 -7.91
N TRP A 322 -2.01 -3.77 -8.79
CA TRP A 322 -0.75 -3.06 -8.85
C TRP A 322 -0.97 -1.56 -8.71
N GLY A 323 -0.02 -0.94 -8.04
CA GLY A 323 0.03 0.49 -7.89
C GLY A 323 1.20 0.93 -7.04
N MET A 324 1.36 2.23 -6.89
CA MET A 324 2.45 2.85 -6.17
C MET A 324 2.01 4.17 -5.54
N THR A 325 2.85 4.75 -4.69
CA THR A 325 2.53 6.04 -4.05
C THR A 325 2.18 7.10 -5.10
N GLU A 326 2.86 7.09 -6.22
CA GLU A 326 2.69 8.00 -7.34
C GLU A 326 1.38 7.79 -8.13
N THR A 327 0.62 6.73 -7.84
CA THR A 327 -0.67 6.44 -8.49
C THR A 327 -1.87 6.42 -7.50
N SER A 328 -1.72 6.87 -6.28
CA SER A 328 -2.74 7.18 -5.24
C SER A 328 -3.50 6.01 -4.55
N PRO A 329 -3.20 4.69 -4.62
CA PRO A 329 -2.17 4.03 -5.41
C PRO A 329 -2.69 3.28 -6.64
N LEU A 330 -3.97 3.31 -7.01
CA LEU A 330 -4.60 2.40 -7.98
C LEU A 330 -4.08 2.61 -9.40
N GLY A 331 -3.27 1.68 -9.88
CA GLY A 331 -2.85 1.58 -11.29
C GLY A 331 -3.66 0.54 -12.04
N THR A 332 -3.72 -0.70 -11.53
CA THR A 332 -4.50 -1.79 -12.13
C THR A 332 -5.17 -2.65 -11.07
N ALA A 333 -6.23 -3.34 -11.46
CA ALA A 333 -6.89 -4.38 -10.66
C ALA A 333 -7.32 -5.54 -11.56
N ASN A 334 -7.21 -6.76 -11.04
CA ASN A 334 -7.59 -7.97 -11.77
C ASN A 334 -9.07 -8.27 -11.55
N ALA A 335 -9.82 -8.31 -12.63
CA ALA A 335 -11.19 -8.81 -12.67
C ALA A 335 -11.36 -9.58 -13.97
N LEU A 336 -11.91 -10.80 -13.90
CA LEU A 336 -12.20 -11.59 -15.08
C LEU A 336 -13.28 -10.90 -15.94
N LEU A 337 -13.13 -11.00 -17.25
CA LEU A 337 -14.10 -10.50 -18.22
C LEU A 337 -15.14 -11.59 -18.52
N GLU A 338 -16.27 -11.20 -19.07
CA GLU A 338 -17.33 -12.13 -19.50
C GLU A 338 -16.79 -13.21 -20.45
N ARG A 339 -15.93 -12.85 -21.40
CA ARG A 339 -15.31 -13.79 -22.33
C ARG A 339 -14.41 -14.86 -21.66
N HIS A 340 -13.95 -14.61 -20.44
CA HIS A 340 -13.19 -15.60 -19.67
C HIS A 340 -14.08 -16.67 -19.03
N ALA A 341 -15.40 -16.46 -18.95
CA ALA A 341 -16.33 -17.43 -18.37
C ALA A 341 -16.37 -18.77 -19.12
N GLY A 342 -16.03 -18.76 -20.42
CA GLY A 342 -15.92 -19.97 -21.24
C GLY A 342 -14.55 -20.66 -21.20
N MET A 343 -13.58 -20.09 -20.52
CA MET A 343 -12.22 -20.65 -20.38
C MET A 343 -12.18 -21.77 -19.34
N THR A 344 -11.23 -22.66 -19.47
CA THR A 344 -10.91 -23.66 -18.43
C THR A 344 -10.42 -22.97 -17.16
N GLU A 345 -10.51 -23.66 -16.01
CA GLU A 345 -9.97 -23.15 -14.74
C GLU A 345 -8.48 -22.84 -14.81
N GLU A 346 -7.70 -23.62 -15.57
CA GLU A 346 -6.27 -23.37 -15.76
C GLU A 346 -6.02 -22.06 -16.54
N GLU A 347 -6.80 -21.79 -17.58
CA GLU A 347 -6.71 -20.55 -18.35
C GLU A 347 -7.12 -19.34 -17.53
N GLN A 348 -8.23 -19.45 -16.76
CA GLN A 348 -8.66 -18.39 -15.85
C GLN A 348 -7.63 -18.14 -14.74
N ALA A 349 -6.98 -19.18 -14.21
CA ALA A 349 -5.91 -19.05 -13.21
C ALA A 349 -4.76 -18.18 -13.74
N LYS A 350 -4.33 -18.38 -14.99
CA LYS A 350 -3.30 -17.53 -15.62
C LYS A 350 -3.71 -16.07 -15.73
N VAL A 351 -4.98 -15.79 -16.04
CA VAL A 351 -5.49 -14.40 -16.03
C VAL A 351 -5.44 -13.81 -14.62
N ARG A 352 -5.84 -14.58 -13.59
CA ARG A 352 -5.83 -14.13 -12.19
C ARG A 352 -4.41 -13.86 -11.63
N GLU A 353 -3.38 -14.46 -12.21
CA GLU A 353 -1.98 -14.24 -11.83
C GLU A 353 -1.48 -12.85 -12.26
N SER A 354 -2.05 -12.26 -13.32
CA SER A 354 -1.70 -10.92 -13.78
C SER A 354 -2.09 -9.85 -12.74
N GLN A 355 -1.48 -8.66 -12.82
CA GLN A 355 -1.87 -7.53 -11.97
C GLN A 355 -3.12 -6.80 -12.50
N GLY A 356 -3.80 -7.37 -13.50
CA GLY A 356 -5.05 -6.89 -14.04
C GLY A 356 -4.93 -5.72 -15.01
N ARG A 357 -6.00 -4.96 -15.14
CA ARG A 357 -6.17 -3.89 -16.13
C ARG A 357 -6.31 -2.52 -15.47
N PRO A 358 -5.95 -1.42 -16.19
CA PRO A 358 -6.21 -0.09 -15.69
C PRO A 358 -7.74 0.17 -15.63
N PRO A 359 -8.24 0.79 -14.54
CA PRO A 359 -9.60 1.30 -14.51
C PRO A 359 -9.74 2.53 -15.40
N TYR A 360 -10.97 2.91 -15.72
CA TYR A 360 -11.22 4.20 -16.37
C TYR A 360 -10.58 5.34 -15.58
N GLY A 361 -9.86 6.20 -16.26
CA GLY A 361 -9.12 7.33 -15.65
C GLY A 361 -7.62 7.07 -15.50
N VAL A 362 -7.14 5.87 -15.86
CA VAL A 362 -5.73 5.50 -15.94
C VAL A 362 -5.44 4.90 -17.30
N GLU A 363 -4.30 5.23 -17.88
CA GLU A 363 -3.77 4.66 -19.10
C GLU A 363 -2.37 4.09 -18.86
N LEU A 364 -2.08 2.95 -19.48
CA LEU A 364 -0.78 2.28 -19.46
C LEU A 364 -0.20 2.17 -20.86
N LYS A 365 1.11 2.08 -20.95
CA LYS A 365 1.84 1.61 -22.13
C LYS A 365 3.17 1.02 -21.72
N ILE A 366 3.73 0.18 -22.56
CA ILE A 366 5.11 -0.30 -22.44
C ILE A 366 5.96 0.31 -23.57
N VAL A 367 7.19 0.68 -23.23
CA VAL A 367 8.12 1.29 -24.20
C VAL A 367 9.47 0.58 -24.14
N ASP A 368 10.20 0.63 -25.28
CA ASP A 368 11.60 0.21 -25.31
C ASP A 368 12.54 1.23 -24.62
N ASP A 369 13.85 0.99 -24.65
CA ASP A 369 14.84 1.87 -24.04
C ASP A 369 14.97 3.22 -24.78
N GLU A 370 14.54 3.30 -26.04
CA GLU A 370 14.47 4.53 -26.85
C GLU A 370 13.16 5.31 -26.64
N GLY A 371 12.19 4.74 -25.92
CA GLY A 371 10.90 5.34 -25.61
C GLY A 371 9.81 5.07 -26.65
N SER A 372 10.05 4.20 -27.64
CA SER A 372 9.07 3.80 -28.64
C SER A 372 8.05 2.82 -28.01
N THR A 373 6.76 3.01 -28.31
CA THR A 373 5.71 2.14 -27.79
C THR A 373 5.81 0.73 -28.38
N LEU A 374 5.77 -0.27 -27.51
CA LEU A 374 5.78 -1.68 -27.85
C LEU A 374 4.35 -2.23 -28.02
N PRO A 375 4.17 -3.36 -28.76
CA PRO A 375 2.84 -3.97 -28.94
C PRO A 375 2.29 -4.56 -27.64
N GLU A 376 0.97 -4.52 -27.50
CA GLU A 376 0.23 -5.13 -26.41
C GLU A 376 -0.22 -6.55 -26.81
N ASP A 377 0.74 -7.47 -26.92
CA ASP A 377 0.57 -8.84 -27.39
C ASP A 377 0.82 -9.91 -26.29
N GLY A 378 1.06 -9.47 -25.06
CA GLY A 378 1.41 -10.32 -23.92
C GLY A 378 2.84 -10.85 -23.93
N ALA A 379 3.55 -10.74 -25.05
CA ALA A 379 4.92 -11.25 -25.23
C ALA A 379 5.97 -10.15 -25.13
N ALA A 380 5.71 -8.99 -25.77
CA ALA A 380 6.61 -7.85 -25.70
C ALA A 380 6.76 -7.37 -24.25
N GLN A 381 8.02 -7.13 -23.84
CA GLN A 381 8.36 -6.62 -22.51
C GLN A 381 9.03 -5.26 -22.65
N GLY A 382 8.61 -4.30 -21.82
CA GLY A 382 9.16 -2.96 -21.88
C GLY A 382 8.99 -2.18 -20.59
N ASN A 383 9.59 -1.00 -20.55
CA ASN A 383 9.46 -0.08 -19.41
C ASN A 383 8.01 0.42 -19.32
N LEU A 384 7.39 0.16 -18.17
CA LEU A 384 5.99 0.53 -17.94
C LEU A 384 5.88 2.04 -17.69
N ARG A 385 5.01 2.69 -18.45
CA ARG A 385 4.61 4.09 -18.27
C ARG A 385 3.12 4.18 -17.95
N ILE A 386 2.76 5.16 -17.13
CA ILE A 386 1.40 5.40 -16.67
C ILE A 386 1.05 6.88 -16.74
N ARG A 387 -0.22 7.20 -17.01
CA ARG A 387 -0.80 8.52 -16.81
C ARG A 387 -2.25 8.39 -16.36
N GLY A 388 -2.79 9.42 -15.72
CA GLY A 388 -4.20 9.38 -15.28
C GLY A 388 -4.56 10.49 -14.32
N HIS A 389 -5.84 10.54 -13.96
CA HIS A 389 -6.42 11.62 -13.15
C HIS A 389 -5.91 11.68 -11.70
N TRP A 390 -5.30 10.61 -11.21
CA TRP A 390 -4.73 10.50 -9.87
C TRP A 390 -3.27 10.00 -9.89
N VAL A 391 -2.61 10.16 -11.04
CA VAL A 391 -1.18 9.90 -11.19
C VAL A 391 -0.42 11.20 -10.96
N VAL A 392 0.72 11.11 -10.28
CA VAL A 392 1.58 12.26 -9.95
C VAL A 392 2.13 12.92 -11.22
N ASP A 393 2.22 14.24 -11.21
CA ASP A 393 2.92 15.02 -12.23
C ASP A 393 4.27 15.57 -11.75
N SER A 394 4.40 15.76 -10.43
CA SER A 394 5.62 16.25 -9.78
C SER A 394 5.70 15.79 -8.33
N TYR A 395 6.90 15.64 -7.80
CA TYR A 395 7.09 15.39 -6.37
C TYR A 395 6.98 16.70 -5.57
N PHE A 396 6.61 16.59 -4.30
CA PHE A 396 6.50 17.71 -3.38
C PHE A 396 7.79 18.54 -3.35
N GLY A 397 7.65 19.84 -3.61
CA GLY A 397 8.77 20.79 -3.67
C GLY A 397 9.51 20.83 -5.02
N ALA A 398 9.11 20.03 -6.00
CA ALA A 398 9.61 20.09 -7.36
C ALA A 398 8.68 20.90 -8.27
N GLU A 399 9.21 21.42 -9.38
CA GLU A 399 8.40 22.13 -10.39
C GLU A 399 7.43 21.17 -11.09
N PRO A 400 6.20 21.63 -11.43
CA PRO A 400 5.21 20.83 -12.13
C PRO A 400 5.75 20.18 -13.42
N GLY A 401 5.40 18.91 -13.66
CA GLY A 401 5.77 18.17 -14.84
C GLY A 401 7.21 17.63 -14.87
N THR A 402 8.06 17.98 -13.89
CA THR A 402 9.48 17.56 -13.89
C THR A 402 9.70 16.07 -13.62
N THR A 403 8.66 15.38 -13.18
CA THR A 403 8.69 13.94 -12.90
C THR A 403 8.26 13.11 -14.12
N LEU A 404 7.67 13.77 -15.13
CA LEU A 404 7.16 13.11 -16.31
C LEU A 404 8.25 12.99 -17.40
N ALA A 405 8.17 11.94 -18.21
CA ALA A 405 8.91 11.83 -19.45
C ALA A 405 8.48 12.93 -20.44
N SER A 406 9.25 13.14 -21.50
CA SER A 406 9.02 14.22 -22.50
C SER A 406 7.66 14.13 -23.21
N ASP A 407 7.03 12.97 -23.20
CA ASP A 407 5.72 12.68 -23.76
C ASP A 407 4.55 12.81 -22.75
N GLY A 408 4.83 13.29 -21.53
CA GLY A 408 3.83 13.53 -20.49
C GLY A 408 3.41 12.29 -19.71
N TRP A 409 4.16 11.18 -19.79
CA TRP A 409 3.92 9.96 -19.05
C TRP A 409 4.84 9.83 -17.84
N PHE A 410 4.35 9.24 -16.77
CA PHE A 410 5.15 8.90 -15.59
C PHE A 410 5.85 7.55 -15.80
N GLU A 411 7.16 7.50 -15.55
CA GLU A 411 7.97 6.27 -15.62
C GLU A 411 7.92 5.55 -14.27
N THR A 412 7.33 4.36 -14.26
CA THR A 412 7.10 3.62 -13.00
C THR A 412 8.37 2.96 -12.45
N GLY A 413 9.35 2.71 -13.32
CA GLY A 413 10.53 1.91 -13.01
C GLY A 413 10.24 0.41 -12.92
N ASP A 414 9.08 -0.04 -13.40
CA ASP A 414 8.73 -1.44 -13.59
C ASP A 414 8.89 -1.83 -15.06
N VAL A 415 9.23 -3.10 -15.31
CA VAL A 415 9.17 -3.75 -16.62
C VAL A 415 7.92 -4.63 -16.64
N ALA A 416 7.12 -4.50 -17.67
CA ALA A 416 5.87 -5.23 -17.80
C ALA A 416 5.62 -5.72 -19.23
N SER A 417 4.70 -6.65 -19.38
CA SER A 417 4.00 -6.93 -20.64
C SER A 417 2.52 -6.59 -20.48
N ILE A 418 1.87 -6.23 -21.58
CA ILE A 418 0.41 -5.98 -21.63
C ILE A 418 -0.14 -6.86 -22.75
N ASP A 419 -1.20 -7.59 -22.49
CA ASP A 419 -1.84 -8.40 -23.52
C ASP A 419 -2.91 -7.62 -24.30
N ALA A 420 -3.48 -8.24 -25.32
CA ALA A 420 -4.51 -7.64 -26.19
C ALA A 420 -5.82 -7.28 -25.45
N ASP A 421 -6.02 -7.80 -24.27
CA ASP A 421 -7.16 -7.52 -23.38
C ASP A 421 -6.84 -6.40 -22.37
N GLY A 422 -5.60 -5.90 -22.38
CA GLY A 422 -5.11 -4.88 -21.48
C GLY A 422 -4.65 -5.41 -20.12
N PHE A 423 -4.54 -6.73 -19.92
CA PHE A 423 -4.01 -7.29 -18.69
C PHE A 423 -2.50 -7.11 -18.64
N MET A 424 -2.07 -6.41 -17.61
CA MET A 424 -0.67 -6.15 -17.34
C MET A 424 -0.07 -7.24 -16.47
N THR A 425 1.11 -7.70 -16.84
CA THR A 425 1.94 -8.59 -16.03
C THR A 425 3.27 -7.92 -15.75
N ILE A 426 3.53 -7.62 -14.47
CA ILE A 426 4.84 -7.15 -14.02
C ILE A 426 5.85 -8.27 -14.23
N ARG A 427 6.92 -7.97 -14.96
CA ARG A 427 8.03 -8.88 -15.20
C ARG A 427 9.13 -8.68 -14.17
N ASP A 428 9.47 -7.41 -13.90
CA ASP A 428 10.44 -7.06 -12.86
C ASP A 428 10.47 -5.54 -12.59
N ARG A 429 11.36 -5.13 -11.69
CA ARG A 429 11.86 -3.76 -11.61
C ARG A 429 12.96 -3.55 -12.65
N SER A 430 12.98 -2.40 -13.34
CA SER A 430 14.00 -2.09 -14.36
C SER A 430 15.45 -2.22 -13.84
N LYS A 431 15.65 -2.02 -12.53
CA LYS A 431 16.94 -2.16 -11.83
C LYS A 431 17.25 -3.56 -11.30
N ASP A 432 16.27 -4.46 -11.27
CA ASP A 432 16.38 -5.79 -10.67
C ASP A 432 16.33 -6.91 -11.72
N ILE A 433 15.79 -6.61 -12.91
CA ILE A 433 15.75 -7.56 -14.03
C ILE A 433 17.17 -7.99 -14.39
N ILE A 434 17.36 -9.28 -14.62
CA ILE A 434 18.68 -9.87 -14.91
C ILE A 434 18.89 -9.86 -16.40
N LYS A 435 19.94 -9.18 -16.87
CA LYS A 435 20.29 -9.07 -18.31
C LYS A 435 21.34 -10.10 -18.67
N SER A 436 20.91 -11.28 -19.12
CA SER A 436 21.78 -12.43 -19.40
C SER A 436 21.95 -12.64 -20.89
N GLY A 437 23.12 -12.31 -21.41
CA GLY A 437 23.45 -12.54 -22.83
C GLY A 437 22.52 -11.82 -23.82
N GLY A 438 21.95 -10.69 -23.44
CA GLY A 438 21.01 -9.92 -24.25
C GLY A 438 19.53 -10.27 -24.01
N GLU A 439 19.25 -11.32 -23.23
CA GLU A 439 17.90 -11.73 -22.85
C GLU A 439 17.57 -11.27 -21.42
N TRP A 440 16.30 -11.05 -21.13
CA TRP A 440 15.82 -10.62 -19.82
C TRP A 440 15.26 -11.78 -19.01
N ILE A 441 15.74 -11.94 -17.78
CA ILE A 441 15.24 -12.95 -16.83
C ILE A 441 14.53 -12.24 -15.69
N SER A 442 13.26 -12.58 -15.49
CA SER A 442 12.43 -12.04 -14.40
C SER A 442 12.84 -12.62 -13.05
N THR A 443 13.27 -11.76 -12.15
CA THR A 443 13.53 -12.17 -10.76
C THR A 443 12.24 -12.54 -10.04
N VAL A 444 11.13 -11.87 -10.36
CA VAL A 444 9.79 -12.12 -9.78
C VAL A 444 9.30 -13.52 -10.13
N GLU A 445 9.47 -13.95 -11.38
CA GLU A 445 9.11 -15.30 -11.84
C GLU A 445 9.91 -16.37 -11.09
N LEU A 446 11.23 -16.20 -10.99
CA LEU A 446 12.10 -17.14 -10.28
C LEU A 446 11.74 -17.20 -8.78
N GLU A 447 11.46 -16.09 -8.15
CA GLU A 447 11.03 -16.01 -6.74
C GLU A 447 9.71 -16.75 -6.51
N GLY A 448 8.72 -16.50 -7.38
CA GLY A 448 7.42 -17.17 -7.33
C GLY A 448 7.52 -18.68 -7.43
N ILE A 449 8.35 -19.18 -8.36
CA ILE A 449 8.63 -20.61 -8.50
C ILE A 449 9.30 -21.17 -7.25
N ALA A 450 10.33 -20.50 -6.74
CA ALA A 450 11.06 -20.94 -5.56
C ALA A 450 10.18 -21.06 -4.31
N VAL A 451 9.32 -20.08 -4.06
CA VAL A 451 8.37 -20.08 -2.93
C VAL A 451 7.27 -21.15 -3.10
N GLY A 452 6.98 -21.57 -4.33
CA GLY A 452 6.12 -22.73 -4.60
C GLY A 452 6.70 -24.07 -4.17
N HIS A 453 7.98 -24.14 -3.78
CA HIS A 453 8.60 -25.35 -3.24
C HIS A 453 8.27 -25.52 -1.74
N PRO A 454 7.72 -26.68 -1.27
CA PRO A 454 7.26 -26.85 0.12
C PRO A 454 8.31 -26.58 1.20
N GLY A 455 9.60 -26.67 0.86
CA GLY A 455 10.71 -26.44 1.78
C GLY A 455 11.23 -25.01 1.80
N ILE A 456 10.62 -24.05 1.10
CA ILE A 456 11.06 -22.65 0.99
C ILE A 456 9.96 -21.74 1.51
N VAL A 457 10.32 -20.81 2.39
CA VAL A 457 9.38 -19.78 2.92
C VAL A 457 9.53 -18.47 2.18
N TYR A 458 10.76 -18.07 1.90
CA TYR A 458 11.07 -16.82 1.18
C TYR A 458 12.19 -17.06 0.19
N ALA A 459 12.13 -16.36 -0.92
CA ALA A 459 13.20 -16.33 -1.91
C ALA A 459 13.34 -14.92 -2.51
N ALA A 460 14.56 -14.61 -2.93
CA ALA A 460 14.88 -13.42 -3.72
C ALA A 460 15.89 -13.82 -4.80
N ALA A 461 15.61 -13.48 -6.05
CA ALA A 461 16.56 -13.66 -7.15
C ALA A 461 17.30 -12.34 -7.40
N ILE A 462 18.59 -12.44 -7.66
CA ILE A 462 19.45 -11.30 -7.96
C ILE A 462 20.31 -11.58 -9.20
N ALA A 463 20.69 -10.51 -9.89
CA ALA A 463 21.75 -10.55 -10.89
C ALA A 463 23.11 -10.74 -10.19
N ALA A 464 23.86 -11.76 -10.60
CA ALA A 464 25.25 -11.92 -10.25
C ALA A 464 26.11 -11.82 -11.52
N LYS A 465 27.31 -11.22 -11.41
CA LYS A 465 28.24 -11.07 -12.51
C LYS A 465 28.72 -12.40 -13.04
N HIS A 466 28.78 -12.53 -14.35
CA HIS A 466 29.22 -13.74 -15.02
C HIS A 466 30.10 -13.42 -16.23
N GLU A 467 31.28 -14.04 -16.34
CA GLU A 467 32.30 -13.72 -17.36
C GLU A 467 31.79 -13.80 -18.82
N LYS A 468 30.87 -14.73 -19.11
CA LYS A 468 30.38 -15.00 -20.46
C LYS A 468 29.04 -14.30 -20.77
N TRP A 469 28.17 -14.17 -19.79
CA TRP A 469 26.77 -13.79 -19.99
C TRP A 469 26.43 -12.42 -19.42
N ASP A 470 27.43 -11.68 -18.93
CA ASP A 470 27.30 -10.41 -18.20
C ASP A 470 26.66 -10.63 -16.83
N GLU A 471 25.40 -11.08 -16.80
CA GLU A 471 24.68 -11.40 -15.58
C GLU A 471 24.06 -12.80 -15.64
N ARG A 472 23.99 -13.46 -14.47
CA ARG A 472 23.26 -14.72 -14.29
C ARG A 472 22.44 -14.68 -13.02
N PRO A 473 21.30 -15.41 -12.98
CA PRO A 473 20.47 -15.44 -11.78
C PRO A 473 21.11 -16.26 -10.65
N VAL A 474 21.11 -15.66 -9.47
CA VAL A 474 21.42 -16.32 -8.19
C VAL A 474 20.19 -16.20 -7.30
N LEU A 475 19.78 -17.33 -6.74
CA LEU A 475 18.65 -17.37 -5.82
C LEU A 475 19.14 -17.33 -4.37
N VAL A 476 18.62 -16.39 -3.57
CA VAL A 476 18.84 -16.33 -2.12
C VAL A 476 17.55 -16.76 -1.43
N ALA A 477 17.59 -17.86 -0.67
CA ALA A 477 16.38 -18.51 -0.17
C ALA A 477 16.42 -18.78 1.34
N VAL A 478 15.25 -18.69 1.98
CA VAL A 478 15.02 -19.05 3.39
C VAL A 478 14.24 -20.35 3.43
N LYS A 479 14.78 -21.35 4.12
CA LYS A 479 14.15 -22.66 4.27
C LYS A 479 12.97 -22.62 5.25
N ALA A 480 11.98 -23.46 5.01
CA ALA A 480 10.95 -23.72 6.00
C ALA A 480 11.55 -24.41 7.25
N PRO A 481 10.99 -24.18 8.45
CA PRO A 481 11.49 -24.80 9.67
C PRO A 481 11.59 -26.33 9.55
N GLY A 482 12.78 -26.87 9.76
CA GLY A 482 13.05 -28.30 9.67
C GLY A 482 13.18 -28.88 8.25
N ALA A 483 13.04 -28.06 7.21
CA ALA A 483 13.15 -28.53 5.83
C ALA A 483 14.61 -28.87 5.45
N LYS A 484 14.80 -30.02 4.78
CA LYS A 484 16.09 -30.50 4.30
C LYS A 484 16.22 -30.34 2.78
N VAL A 485 16.07 -29.13 2.30
CA VAL A 485 16.21 -28.79 0.87
C VAL A 485 17.66 -28.49 0.57
N SER A 486 18.23 -29.17 -0.43
CA SER A 486 19.56 -28.85 -0.96
C SER A 486 19.46 -27.87 -2.13
N GLU A 487 20.59 -27.23 -2.49
CA GLU A 487 20.71 -26.41 -3.68
C GLU A 487 20.28 -27.18 -4.94
N LYS A 488 20.75 -28.41 -5.09
CA LYS A 488 20.41 -29.26 -6.24
C LYS A 488 18.92 -29.55 -6.34
N ASP A 489 18.24 -29.79 -5.21
CA ASP A 489 16.80 -30.05 -5.18
C ASP A 489 16.03 -28.83 -5.66
N LEU A 490 16.42 -27.65 -5.17
CA LEU A 490 15.75 -26.41 -5.54
C LEU A 490 16.03 -26.02 -7.00
N ILE A 491 17.25 -26.15 -7.51
CA ILE A 491 17.56 -25.93 -8.93
C ILE A 491 16.78 -26.92 -9.82
N ALA A 492 16.70 -28.21 -9.45
CA ALA A 492 15.94 -29.18 -10.19
C ALA A 492 14.44 -28.85 -10.24
N PHE A 493 13.91 -28.18 -9.23
CA PHE A 493 12.51 -27.76 -9.18
C PHE A 493 12.13 -26.74 -10.25
N PHE A 494 13.10 -26.05 -10.85
CA PHE A 494 12.91 -25.13 -11.97
C PHE A 494 12.86 -25.80 -13.34
N SER A 495 13.30 -27.07 -13.47
CA SER A 495 13.62 -27.69 -14.77
C SER A 495 12.50 -27.68 -15.81
N ASP A 496 11.24 -27.80 -15.37
CA ASP A 496 10.08 -27.83 -16.27
C ASP A 496 9.19 -26.56 -16.16
N LYS A 497 9.68 -25.55 -15.45
CA LYS A 497 8.89 -24.34 -15.16
C LYS A 497 9.40 -23.10 -15.88
N VAL A 498 10.70 -23.09 -16.23
CA VAL A 498 11.34 -22.00 -17.00
C VAL A 498 12.26 -22.58 -18.05
N ALA A 499 12.66 -21.78 -19.03
CA ALA A 499 13.65 -22.18 -20.01
C ALA A 499 15.01 -22.44 -19.33
N LYS A 500 15.79 -23.38 -19.87
CA LYS A 500 17.07 -23.79 -19.27
C LYS A 500 18.02 -22.64 -18.97
N TRP A 501 18.02 -21.62 -19.81
CA TRP A 501 18.89 -20.45 -19.67
C TRP A 501 18.41 -19.46 -18.57
N GLN A 502 17.18 -19.60 -18.09
CA GLN A 502 16.61 -18.80 -17.00
C GLN A 502 16.83 -19.44 -15.62
N ILE A 503 17.17 -20.73 -15.56
CA ILE A 503 17.39 -21.45 -14.30
C ILE A 503 18.52 -20.77 -13.52
N PRO A 504 18.36 -20.55 -12.19
CA PRO A 504 19.43 -20.01 -11.36
C PRO A 504 20.70 -20.88 -11.39
N ASP A 505 21.85 -20.22 -11.52
CA ASP A 505 23.15 -20.91 -11.58
C ASP A 505 23.57 -21.45 -10.19
N THR A 506 23.11 -20.80 -9.12
CA THR A 506 23.36 -21.25 -7.74
C THR A 506 22.26 -20.75 -6.79
N VAL A 507 22.18 -21.40 -5.61
CA VAL A 507 21.28 -21.07 -4.52
C VAL A 507 22.07 -20.83 -3.23
N VAL A 508 21.90 -19.65 -2.64
CA VAL A 508 22.43 -19.30 -1.32
C VAL A 508 21.32 -19.41 -0.28
N PHE A 509 21.49 -20.25 0.73
CA PHE A 509 20.55 -20.33 1.84
C PHE A 509 20.95 -19.39 2.96
N VAL A 510 19.98 -18.62 3.46
CA VAL A 510 20.15 -17.66 4.55
C VAL A 510 19.06 -17.84 5.60
N ASP A 511 19.31 -17.36 6.81
CA ASP A 511 18.31 -17.42 7.89
C ASP A 511 17.17 -16.41 7.66
N GLU A 512 17.48 -15.22 7.10
CA GLU A 512 16.51 -14.18 6.77
C GLU A 512 16.95 -13.35 5.56
N LEU A 513 15.97 -12.76 4.87
CA LEU A 513 16.23 -11.79 3.79
C LEU A 513 16.22 -10.36 4.35
N PRO A 514 17.17 -9.49 3.94
CA PRO A 514 17.16 -8.08 4.34
C PRO A 514 15.92 -7.37 3.78
N ARG A 515 15.18 -6.68 4.63
CA ARG A 515 13.95 -5.98 4.28
C ARG A 515 14.01 -4.50 4.66
N ASN A 516 13.28 -3.69 3.92
CA ASN A 516 13.07 -2.29 4.28
C ASN A 516 11.92 -2.13 5.29
N ALA A 517 11.67 -0.89 5.69
CA ALA A 517 10.61 -0.53 6.63
C ALA A 517 9.18 -0.93 6.19
N THR A 518 8.96 -1.18 4.91
CA THR A 518 7.66 -1.63 4.36
C THR A 518 7.59 -3.14 4.15
N GLY A 519 8.63 -3.90 4.54
CA GLY A 519 8.70 -5.35 4.40
C GLY A 519 9.22 -5.83 3.03
N LYS A 520 9.56 -4.93 2.10
CA LYS A 520 10.13 -5.28 0.79
C LYS A 520 11.58 -5.73 0.93
N VAL A 521 11.96 -6.78 0.21
CA VAL A 521 13.33 -7.29 0.19
C VAL A 521 14.28 -6.25 -0.43
N LEU A 522 15.43 -6.04 0.22
CA LEU A 522 16.48 -5.13 -0.21
C LEU A 522 17.47 -5.87 -1.13
N LYS A 523 17.11 -6.08 -2.40
CA LYS A 523 17.94 -6.79 -3.39
C LYS A 523 19.32 -6.14 -3.60
N ASN A 524 19.45 -4.83 -3.43
CA ASN A 524 20.74 -4.15 -3.48
C ASN A 524 21.73 -4.71 -2.45
N LYS A 525 21.28 -4.96 -1.19
CA LYS A 525 22.12 -5.58 -0.17
C LYS A 525 22.47 -7.03 -0.50
N LEU A 526 21.56 -7.75 -1.14
CA LEU A 526 21.84 -9.11 -1.61
C LEU A 526 22.86 -9.10 -2.75
N ARG A 527 22.76 -8.14 -3.69
CA ARG A 527 23.78 -7.97 -4.75
C ARG A 527 25.13 -7.57 -4.19
N GLU A 528 25.20 -6.72 -3.17
CA GLU A 528 26.44 -6.37 -2.48
C GLU A 528 27.10 -7.61 -1.83
N ALA A 529 26.28 -8.51 -1.27
CA ALA A 529 26.79 -9.70 -0.56
C ALA A 529 27.10 -10.87 -1.49
N TYR A 530 26.34 -11.06 -2.57
CA TYR A 530 26.38 -12.28 -3.39
C TYR A 530 26.52 -12.03 -4.90
N GLY A 531 26.64 -10.76 -5.33
CA GLY A 531 26.71 -10.40 -6.74
C GLY A 531 27.96 -10.90 -7.47
N ASP A 532 29.00 -11.30 -6.75
CA ASP A 532 30.26 -11.81 -7.31
C ASP A 532 30.44 -13.33 -7.08
N VAL A 533 29.42 -14.02 -6.56
CA VAL A 533 29.52 -15.46 -6.18
C VAL A 533 29.83 -16.40 -7.37
N LEU A 534 29.53 -15.98 -8.59
CA LEU A 534 29.79 -16.74 -9.82
C LEU A 534 31.15 -16.44 -10.47
N LEU A 535 31.92 -15.51 -9.92
CA LEU A 535 33.28 -15.18 -10.34
C LEU A 535 34.35 -15.91 -9.53
N ALA A 536 33.96 -16.68 -8.50
CA ALA A 536 34.84 -17.39 -7.56
C ALA A 536 35.22 -18.80 -8.03
#